data_da50f7b198a9597a65b952ea92a8473e
#
_entry.id   da50f7b198a9597a65b952ea92a8473e
#
_cell.length_a   1.000
_cell.length_b   1.000
_cell.length_c   1.000
_cell.angle_alpha   90.00
_cell.angle_beta   90.00
_cell.angle_gamma   90.00
#
_symmetry.space_group_name_H-M   'P 1'
#
loop_
_entity.id
_entity.type
_entity.pdbx_description
1 polymer ?
#
loop_
_entity_poly.entity_id
_entity_poly.type
_entity_poly.pdbx_seq_one_letter_code
_entity_poly.pdbx_strand_id
1 'polypeptide(L)'
;MYRVICMKIYNVSSKKIVFIVILVAVLIALFLVALKLIAISDVLEMTTENYTTILKECHQDPYKYINQRIKTTGYIFRNNDFSEEQFVIARDMLVNKNESRIVGFLCEYDDIDNFENNVWVSAEGILTIGDYYGAMPIIKIRKIEKITTPNETFVNPPT
;
A
#
# COMPACT_ATOMS: atom_id res chain seq x y z
N MET A 1 -49.29 35.19 -34.28
CA MET A 1 -48.17 36.10 -33.91
C MET A 1 -47.02 35.24 -33.39
N TYR A 2 -46.18 34.73 -34.33
CA TYR A 2 -45.04 33.86 -33.98
C TYR A 2 -43.79 34.71 -33.78
N ARG A 3 -43.26 34.72 -32.56
CA ARG A 3 -42.00 35.37 -32.20
C ARG A 3 -40.83 34.46 -32.67
N VAL A 4 -40.19 34.84 -33.78
CA VAL A 4 -38.96 34.18 -34.25
C VAL A 4 -37.85 34.57 -33.28
N ILE A 5 -37.38 33.64 -32.47
CA ILE A 5 -36.21 33.80 -31.64
C ILE A 5 -35.00 33.63 -32.55
N CYS A 6 -34.39 34.76 -32.94
CA CYS A 6 -33.17 34.77 -33.71
C CYS A 6 -31.99 34.36 -32.83
N MET A 7 -31.61 33.08 -32.85
CA MET A 7 -30.38 32.62 -32.20
C MET A 7 -29.18 33.25 -32.94
N LYS A 8 -28.49 34.15 -32.27
CA LYS A 8 -27.25 34.75 -32.73
C LYS A 8 -26.18 33.65 -32.77
N ILE A 9 -25.93 33.06 -33.94
CA ILE A 9 -24.86 32.10 -34.14
C ILE A 9 -23.54 32.89 -34.01
N TYR A 10 -22.83 32.63 -32.90
CA TYR A 10 -21.51 33.20 -32.68
C TYR A 10 -20.54 32.55 -33.68
N ASN A 11 -20.13 33.26 -34.69
CA ASN A 11 -19.13 32.80 -35.66
C ASN A 11 -17.74 32.91 -35.01
N VAL A 12 -17.37 31.85 -34.25
CA VAL A 12 -16.05 31.77 -33.66
C VAL A 12 -15.04 31.41 -34.74
N SER A 13 -14.10 32.31 -35.01
CA SER A 13 -13.02 32.08 -35.97
C SER A 13 -12.39 30.70 -35.75
N SER A 14 -12.22 29.90 -36.82
CA SER A 14 -11.65 28.55 -36.78
C SER A 14 -10.30 28.51 -36.04
N LYS A 15 -9.49 29.54 -36.11
CA LYS A 15 -8.23 29.70 -35.37
C LYS A 15 -8.43 29.72 -33.85
N LYS A 16 -9.52 30.35 -33.36
CA LYS A 16 -9.85 30.37 -31.90
C LYS A 16 -10.32 28.99 -31.43
N ILE A 17 -11.08 28.27 -32.26
CA ILE A 17 -11.53 26.90 -31.94
C ILE A 17 -10.32 25.98 -31.83
N VAL A 18 -9.40 26.01 -32.78
CA VAL A 18 -8.17 25.19 -32.74
C VAL A 18 -7.34 25.53 -31.54
N PHE A 19 -7.18 26.80 -31.18
CA PHE A 19 -6.44 27.20 -29.98
C PHE A 19 -7.09 26.68 -28.70
N ILE A 20 -8.42 26.74 -28.57
CA ILE A 20 -9.16 26.20 -27.40
C ILE A 20 -8.99 24.67 -27.30
N VAL A 21 -9.07 23.96 -28.43
CA VAL A 21 -8.90 22.50 -28.48
C VAL A 21 -7.49 22.10 -28.01
N ILE A 22 -6.46 22.80 -28.48
CA ILE A 22 -5.09 22.55 -28.05
C ILE A 22 -4.92 22.83 -26.54
N LEU A 23 -5.47 23.95 -26.04
CA LEU A 23 -5.41 24.31 -24.65
C LEU A 23 -6.07 23.23 -23.74
N VAL A 24 -7.26 22.77 -24.13
CA VAL A 24 -7.98 21.71 -23.42
C VAL A 24 -7.19 20.39 -23.43
N ALA A 25 -6.60 20.02 -24.58
CA ALA A 25 -5.77 18.82 -24.69
C ALA A 25 -4.54 18.88 -23.76
N VAL A 26 -3.88 20.05 -23.67
CA VAL A 26 -2.74 20.26 -22.76
C VAL A 26 -3.19 20.18 -21.30
N LEU A 27 -4.33 20.76 -20.94
CA LEU A 27 -4.85 20.68 -19.56
C LEU A 27 -5.20 19.24 -19.18
N ILE A 28 -5.80 18.47 -20.09
CA ILE A 28 -6.08 17.03 -19.86
C ILE A 28 -4.79 16.26 -19.69
N ALA A 29 -3.78 16.50 -20.53
CA ALA A 29 -2.48 15.85 -20.41
C ALA A 29 -1.81 16.15 -19.07
N LEU A 30 -1.80 17.42 -18.63
CA LEU A 30 -1.27 17.83 -17.31
C LEU A 30 -2.04 17.20 -16.17
N PHE A 31 -3.36 17.11 -16.26
CA PHE A 31 -4.21 16.45 -15.26
C PHE A 31 -3.91 14.96 -15.16
N LEU A 32 -3.74 14.26 -16.28
CA LEU A 32 -3.37 12.84 -16.30
C LEU A 32 -1.97 12.60 -15.73
N VAL A 33 -1.01 13.51 -15.97
CA VAL A 33 0.32 13.45 -15.35
C VAL A 33 0.22 13.69 -13.85
N ALA A 34 -0.56 14.66 -13.40
CA ALA A 34 -0.78 14.92 -11.96
C ALA A 34 -1.43 13.72 -11.26
N LEU A 35 -2.42 13.07 -11.90
CA LEU A 35 -3.01 11.83 -11.37
C LEU A 35 -1.99 10.70 -11.23
N LYS A 36 -1.07 10.54 -12.19
CA LYS A 36 0.03 9.56 -12.08
C LYS A 36 1.00 9.90 -10.95
N LEU A 37 1.34 11.16 -10.76
CA LEU A 37 2.21 11.60 -9.66
C LEU A 37 1.57 11.37 -8.28
N ILE A 38 0.27 11.58 -8.15
CA ILE A 38 -0.48 11.27 -6.92
C ILE A 38 -0.56 9.75 -6.67
N ALA A 39 -0.64 8.94 -7.73
CA ALA A 39 -0.65 7.47 -7.63
C ALA A 39 0.73 6.87 -7.25
N ILE A 40 1.83 7.63 -7.44
CA ILE A 40 3.18 7.32 -6.92
C ILE A 40 3.32 7.93 -5.51
N SER A 41 2.28 7.91 -4.68
CA SER A 41 2.47 8.23 -3.26
C SER A 41 3.41 7.18 -2.67
N ASP A 42 4.47 7.64 -2.02
CA ASP A 42 5.57 6.87 -1.47
C ASP A 42 5.07 5.59 -0.79
N VAL A 43 5.37 4.45 -1.43
CA VAL A 43 5.18 3.14 -0.80
C VAL A 43 6.37 2.94 0.13
N LEU A 44 6.10 2.82 1.40
CA LEU A 44 7.12 2.44 2.38
C LEU A 44 7.51 0.98 2.14
N GLU A 45 8.65 0.76 1.50
CA GLU A 45 9.14 -0.58 1.22
C GLU A 45 9.97 -1.10 2.38
N MET A 46 9.54 -2.22 2.95
CA MET A 46 10.27 -2.93 3.99
C MET A 46 11.24 -3.91 3.35
N THR A 47 12.51 -3.56 3.40
CA THR A 47 13.63 -4.41 2.97
C THR A 47 14.19 -5.22 4.15
N THR A 48 15.09 -6.16 3.89
CA THR A 48 15.75 -6.93 4.95
C THR A 48 16.49 -6.02 5.94
N GLU A 49 17.06 -4.91 5.47
CA GLU A 49 17.86 -3.99 6.29
C GLU A 49 17.02 -3.09 7.19
N ASN A 50 15.83 -2.67 6.74
CA ASN A 50 15.00 -1.70 7.47
C ASN A 50 13.78 -2.32 8.15
N TYR A 51 13.53 -3.62 7.98
CA TYR A 51 12.33 -4.32 8.40
C TYR A 51 11.99 -4.08 9.87
N THR A 52 12.91 -4.38 10.75
CA THR A 52 12.71 -4.29 12.19
C THR A 52 12.68 -2.86 12.71
N THR A 53 13.41 -1.95 12.06
CA THR A 53 13.37 -0.51 12.37
C THR A 53 12.00 0.07 12.06
N ILE A 54 11.47 -0.18 10.85
CA ILE A 54 10.12 0.26 10.48
C ILE A 54 9.06 -0.38 11.39
N LEU A 55 9.17 -1.69 11.66
CA LEU A 55 8.26 -2.38 12.56
C LEU A 55 8.23 -1.75 13.95
N LYS A 56 9.40 -1.45 14.53
CA LYS A 56 9.55 -0.77 15.82
C LYS A 56 8.93 0.62 15.80
N GLU A 57 9.24 1.44 14.79
CA GLU A 57 8.73 2.80 14.67
C GLU A 57 7.21 2.82 14.55
N CYS A 58 6.63 1.94 13.73
CA CYS A 58 5.18 1.83 13.57
C CYS A 58 4.47 1.43 14.88
N HIS A 59 5.10 0.62 15.74
CA HIS A 59 4.54 0.26 17.03
C HIS A 59 4.73 1.36 18.09
N GLN A 60 5.81 2.15 18.00
CA GLN A 60 6.06 3.25 18.92
C GLN A 60 5.16 4.45 18.66
N ASP A 61 4.92 4.77 17.38
CA ASP A 61 4.05 5.87 16.95
C ASP A 61 3.21 5.45 15.75
N PRO A 62 2.17 4.64 15.95
CA PRO A 62 1.35 4.15 14.87
C PRO A 62 0.61 5.26 14.13
N TYR A 63 0.31 6.37 14.78
CA TYR A 63 -0.42 7.48 14.16
C TYR A 63 0.39 8.21 13.09
N LYS A 64 1.71 8.20 13.19
CA LYS A 64 2.63 8.75 12.18
C LYS A 64 2.50 8.02 10.83
N TYR A 65 2.14 6.73 10.87
CA TYR A 65 2.14 5.85 9.70
C TYR A 65 0.73 5.48 9.21
N ILE A 66 -0.34 5.93 9.86
CA ILE A 66 -1.73 5.69 9.41
C ILE A 66 -1.92 6.19 7.98
N ASN A 67 -2.61 5.37 7.18
CA ASN A 67 -2.86 5.58 5.75
C ASN A 67 -1.61 5.50 4.86
N GLN A 68 -0.43 5.20 5.43
CA GLN A 68 0.76 4.92 4.64
C GLN A 68 0.57 3.62 3.86
N ARG A 69 0.89 3.65 2.56
CA ARG A 69 1.04 2.43 1.78
C ARG A 69 2.33 1.74 2.18
N ILE A 70 2.24 0.45 2.48
CA ILE A 70 3.38 -0.35 2.89
C ILE A 70 3.50 -1.57 1.98
N LYS A 71 4.74 -1.90 1.61
CA LYS A 71 5.07 -3.14 0.91
C LYS A 71 6.04 -3.93 1.77
N THR A 72 5.72 -5.19 2.01
CA THR A 72 6.51 -6.06 2.87
C THR A 72 6.62 -7.45 2.27
N THR A 73 7.69 -8.15 2.68
CA THR A 73 7.97 -9.53 2.25
C THR A 73 8.29 -10.37 3.49
N GLY A 74 7.64 -11.51 3.59
CA GLY A 74 7.82 -12.45 4.69
C GLY A 74 7.05 -13.73 4.43
N TYR A 75 7.01 -14.61 5.43
CA TYR A 75 6.19 -15.82 5.36
C TYR A 75 4.89 -15.63 6.15
N ILE A 76 3.85 -16.34 5.72
CA ILE A 76 2.56 -16.38 6.41
C ILE A 76 2.74 -17.12 7.75
N PHE A 77 2.36 -16.47 8.83
CA PHE A 77 2.28 -17.08 10.15
C PHE A 77 0.89 -16.88 10.73
N ARG A 78 0.23 -17.99 11.06
CA ARG A 78 -1.09 -17.99 11.69
C ARG A 78 -0.99 -18.62 13.08
N ASN A 79 -1.80 -18.11 14.00
CA ASN A 79 -1.97 -18.65 15.35
C ASN A 79 -3.48 -18.84 15.60
N ASN A 80 -3.81 -19.77 16.49
CA ASN A 80 -5.20 -20.06 16.87
C ASN A 80 -5.92 -18.88 17.54
N ASP A 81 -5.17 -17.89 18.02
CA ASP A 81 -5.72 -16.68 18.66
C ASP A 81 -6.12 -15.59 17.65
N PHE A 82 -5.78 -15.78 16.36
CA PHE A 82 -6.14 -14.83 15.30
C PHE A 82 -7.55 -15.11 14.79
N SER A 83 -8.24 -14.06 14.34
CA SER A 83 -9.48 -14.24 13.58
C SER A 83 -9.20 -14.91 12.21
N GLU A 84 -10.27 -15.35 11.51
CA GLU A 84 -10.14 -16.06 10.24
C GLU A 84 -9.42 -15.22 9.17
N GLU A 85 -9.56 -13.91 9.21
CA GLU A 85 -8.94 -12.97 8.27
C GLU A 85 -7.54 -12.50 8.71
N GLN A 86 -7.16 -12.79 9.97
CA GLN A 86 -5.91 -12.31 10.55
C GLN A 86 -4.75 -13.28 10.38
N PHE A 87 -3.58 -12.73 10.12
CA PHE A 87 -2.31 -13.43 10.00
C PHE A 87 -1.14 -12.46 10.19
N VAL A 88 0.04 -12.99 10.38
CA VAL A 88 1.27 -12.16 10.40
C VAL A 88 2.08 -12.42 9.15
N ILE A 89 2.54 -11.37 8.49
CA ILE A 89 3.65 -11.48 7.53
C ILE A 89 4.93 -11.40 8.34
N ALA A 90 5.56 -12.54 8.52
CA ALA A 90 6.60 -12.78 9.51
C ALA A 90 7.99 -12.89 8.90
N ARG A 91 8.99 -12.55 9.68
CA ARG A 91 10.41 -12.78 9.43
C ARG A 91 11.06 -13.29 10.73
N ASP A 92 12.15 -14.03 10.60
CA ASP A 92 12.97 -14.43 11.74
C ASP A 92 14.02 -13.35 12.01
N MET A 93 13.96 -12.73 13.18
CA MET A 93 14.95 -11.75 13.62
C MET A 93 16.03 -12.43 14.44
N LEU A 94 17.28 -12.28 14.04
CA LEU A 94 18.42 -12.79 14.78
C LEU A 94 18.62 -11.97 16.07
N VAL A 95 18.46 -12.59 17.22
CA VAL A 95 18.75 -11.98 18.53
C VAL A 95 20.24 -12.17 18.87
N ASN A 96 20.74 -13.36 18.60
CA ASN A 96 22.15 -13.72 18.72
C ASN A 96 22.47 -14.89 17.76
N LYS A 97 23.72 -15.43 17.81
CA LYS A 97 24.15 -16.50 16.89
C LYS A 97 23.31 -17.79 16.94
N ASN A 98 22.59 -18.02 18.03
CA ASN A 98 21.87 -19.28 18.27
C ASN A 98 20.37 -19.06 18.55
N GLU A 99 19.88 -17.85 18.51
CA GLU A 99 18.49 -17.50 18.83
C GLU A 99 17.91 -16.57 17.80
N SER A 100 16.72 -16.91 17.32
CA SER A 100 15.89 -16.03 16.51
C SER A 100 14.52 -15.85 17.13
N ARG A 101 13.84 -14.79 16.79
CA ARG A 101 12.45 -14.50 17.17
C ARG A 101 11.64 -14.15 15.97
N ILE A 102 10.40 -14.64 15.92
CA ILE A 102 9.44 -14.28 14.89
C ILE A 102 8.99 -12.85 15.16
N VAL A 103 9.11 -12.00 14.15
CA VAL A 103 8.66 -10.61 14.17
C VAL A 103 7.89 -10.30 12.89
N GLY A 104 6.89 -9.43 12.95
CA GLY A 104 6.09 -9.08 11.78
C GLY A 104 4.92 -8.18 12.08
N PHE A 105 4.24 -7.75 11.05
CA PHE A 105 2.98 -7.03 11.16
C PHE A 105 1.81 -7.99 11.18
N LEU A 106 0.87 -7.75 12.10
CA LEU A 106 -0.47 -8.31 11.98
C LEU A 106 -1.13 -7.72 10.73
N CYS A 107 -1.72 -8.58 9.93
CA CYS A 107 -2.36 -8.26 8.65
C CYS A 107 -3.79 -8.76 8.64
N GLU A 108 -4.64 -8.10 7.87
CA GLU A 108 -6.01 -8.54 7.58
C GLU A 108 -6.18 -8.67 6.06
N TYR A 109 -6.74 -9.82 5.63
CA TYR A 109 -7.04 -10.11 4.23
C TYR A 109 -8.15 -11.17 4.12
N ASP A 110 -9.22 -10.85 3.41
CA ASP A 110 -10.43 -11.69 3.32
C ASP A 110 -10.14 -13.08 2.69
N ASP A 111 -9.24 -13.15 1.71
CA ASP A 111 -8.92 -14.37 0.97
C ASP A 111 -7.65 -15.08 1.49
N ILE A 112 -7.29 -14.91 2.76
CA ILE A 112 -6.05 -15.45 3.30
C ILE A 112 -6.01 -16.98 3.32
N ASP A 113 -7.16 -17.64 3.29
CA ASP A 113 -7.27 -19.12 3.24
C ASP A 113 -6.68 -19.74 1.99
N ASN A 114 -6.48 -18.96 0.92
CA ASN A 114 -5.74 -19.40 -0.28
C ASN A 114 -4.22 -19.51 -0.08
N PHE A 115 -3.73 -19.17 1.11
CA PHE A 115 -2.31 -19.17 1.45
C PHE A 115 -2.04 -20.06 2.65
N GLU A 116 -1.16 -21.02 2.48
CA GLU A 116 -0.74 -21.92 3.55
C GLU A 116 0.24 -21.24 4.51
N ASN A 117 0.32 -21.75 5.75
CA ASN A 117 1.36 -21.34 6.69
C ASN A 117 2.76 -21.58 6.13
N ASN A 118 3.70 -20.72 6.48
CA ASN A 118 5.11 -20.74 6.07
C ASN A 118 5.36 -20.49 4.58
N VAL A 119 4.32 -20.18 3.78
CA VAL A 119 4.51 -19.75 2.39
C VAL A 119 5.03 -18.32 2.37
N TRP A 120 6.08 -18.09 1.59
CA TRP A 120 6.63 -16.76 1.38
C TRP A 120 5.76 -15.94 0.43
N VAL A 121 5.51 -14.70 0.84
CA VAL A 121 4.68 -13.76 0.11
C VAL A 121 5.31 -12.38 0.03
N SER A 122 4.98 -11.66 -1.02
CA SER A 122 5.12 -10.21 -1.12
C SER A 122 3.73 -9.60 -1.03
N ALA A 123 3.54 -8.63 -0.17
CA ALA A 123 2.23 -8.02 0.04
C ALA A 123 2.32 -6.50 0.11
N GLU A 124 1.28 -5.86 -0.43
CA GLU A 124 1.05 -4.42 -0.32
C GLU A 124 -0.28 -4.17 0.36
N GLY A 125 -0.30 -3.20 1.24
CA GLY A 125 -1.48 -2.80 1.97
C GLY A 125 -1.40 -1.38 2.49
N ILE A 126 -2.34 -1.03 3.35
CA ILE A 126 -2.40 0.26 4.02
C ILE A 126 -2.30 0.01 5.52
N LEU A 127 -1.38 0.72 6.17
CA LEU A 127 -1.25 0.69 7.61
C LEU A 127 -2.44 1.43 8.25
N THR A 128 -3.07 0.78 9.20
CA THR A 128 -4.20 1.29 9.97
C THR A 128 -4.09 0.85 11.43
N ILE A 129 -5.02 1.27 12.27
CA ILE A 129 -5.14 0.76 13.64
C ILE A 129 -6.18 -0.35 13.63
N GLY A 130 -5.80 -1.51 14.14
CA GLY A 130 -6.70 -2.62 14.44
C GLY A 130 -6.71 -2.94 15.92
N ASP A 131 -7.40 -4.02 16.27
CA ASP A 131 -7.49 -4.52 17.65
C ASP A 131 -6.96 -5.95 17.70
N TYR A 132 -5.98 -6.16 18.57
CA TYR A 132 -5.51 -7.48 18.99
C TYR A 132 -4.95 -7.34 20.42
N TYR A 133 -5.80 -7.63 21.41
CA TYR A 133 -5.55 -7.34 22.83
C TYR A 133 -5.25 -5.85 23.12
N GLY A 134 -5.81 -4.95 22.28
CA GLY A 134 -5.63 -3.51 22.32
C GLY A 134 -5.31 -2.92 20.96
N ALA A 135 -5.38 -1.60 20.88
CA ALA A 135 -5.11 -0.87 19.66
C ALA A 135 -3.65 -1.04 19.21
N MET A 136 -3.42 -1.51 17.99
CA MET A 136 -2.10 -1.71 17.43
C MET A 136 -2.07 -1.46 15.91
N PRO A 137 -0.88 -1.18 15.34
CA PRO A 137 -0.74 -1.05 13.89
C PRO A 137 -0.96 -2.41 13.20
N ILE A 138 -1.85 -2.42 12.22
CA ILE A 138 -2.11 -3.56 11.35
C ILE A 138 -2.02 -3.15 9.89
N ILE A 139 -1.76 -4.08 8.99
CA ILE A 139 -1.78 -3.83 7.55
C ILE A 139 -3.04 -4.45 6.95
N LYS A 140 -3.93 -3.61 6.42
CA LYS A 140 -5.02 -4.07 5.56
C LYS A 140 -4.47 -4.35 4.17
N ILE A 141 -4.36 -5.64 3.84
CA ILE A 141 -3.76 -6.08 2.59
C ILE A 141 -4.68 -5.76 1.41
N ARG A 142 -4.09 -5.27 0.33
CA ARG A 142 -4.77 -5.00 -0.95
C ARG A 142 -4.27 -5.88 -2.08
N LYS A 143 -3.02 -6.28 -2.00
CA LYS A 143 -2.39 -7.19 -2.95
C LYS A 143 -1.45 -8.11 -2.20
N ILE A 144 -1.54 -9.40 -2.49
CA ILE A 144 -0.63 -10.41 -1.95
C ILE A 144 -0.32 -11.41 -3.05
N GLU A 145 0.94 -11.83 -3.14
CA GLU A 145 1.38 -12.82 -4.12
C GLU A 145 2.41 -13.76 -3.50
N LYS A 146 2.32 -15.04 -3.85
CA LYS A 146 3.32 -16.04 -3.46
C LYS A 146 4.63 -15.76 -4.18
N ILE A 147 5.73 -15.86 -3.46
CA ILE A 147 7.07 -15.69 -4.00
C ILE A 147 7.94 -16.90 -3.63
N THR A 148 9.06 -17.05 -4.31
CA THR A 148 10.10 -17.97 -3.87
C THR A 148 10.76 -17.45 -2.58
N THR A 149 11.20 -18.37 -1.72
CA THR A 149 11.95 -18.00 -0.52
C THR A 149 13.16 -17.17 -0.91
N PRO A 150 13.32 -15.95 -0.36
CA PRO A 150 14.47 -15.11 -0.68
C PRO A 150 15.77 -15.70 -0.11
N ASN A 151 16.89 -15.29 -0.65
CA ASN A 151 18.21 -15.73 -0.17
C ASN A 151 18.45 -15.30 1.28
N GLU A 152 17.94 -14.12 1.67
CA GLU A 152 18.05 -13.58 3.02
C GLU A 152 16.71 -13.72 3.73
N THR A 153 16.60 -14.75 4.56
CA THR A 153 15.38 -15.05 5.33
C THR A 153 15.35 -14.35 6.68
N PHE A 154 16.51 -14.05 7.25
CA PHE A 154 16.64 -13.38 8.54
C PHE A 154 16.71 -11.86 8.39
N VAL A 155 16.29 -11.17 9.45
CA VAL A 155 16.46 -9.73 9.64
C VAL A 155 17.26 -9.44 10.89
N ASN A 156 17.91 -8.27 10.93
CA ASN A 156 18.69 -7.85 12.10
C ASN A 156 17.80 -7.13 13.12
N PRO A 157 18.19 -7.06 14.40
CA PRO A 157 17.54 -6.20 15.39
C PRO A 157 17.48 -4.74 14.95
N PRO A 158 16.48 -3.99 15.40
CA PRO A 158 16.36 -2.57 15.05
C PRO A 158 17.51 -1.76 15.62
N THR A 159 18.07 -0.90 14.79
CA THR A 159 19.11 0.08 15.21
C THR A 159 18.52 1.23 16.01
#